data_d23c43f8573c03e3b01c0616ea09e0f9
#
_entry.id   d23c43f8573c03e3b01c0616ea09e0f9
#
_cell.length_a   1.000
_cell.length_b   1.000
_cell.length_c   1.000
_cell.angle_alpha   90.00
_cell.angle_beta   90.00
_cell.angle_gamma   90.00
#
_symmetry.space_group_name_H-M   'P 1'
#
loop_
_entity.id
_entity.type
_entity.pdbx_description
1 polymer ?
#
loop_
_entity_poly.entity_id
_entity_poly.type
_entity_poly.pdbx_seq_one_letter_code
_entity_poly.pdbx_strand_id
1 'polypeptide(L)'
;MDITYRPANPEDLEEAERVAQQSGNALRVAHGGQPSPAPPSTAFPKFCLARDPSGLWVAEDGNTIVGFGFSWMSEKFWCLSQLFVRPETQAKGIGQALLAKTLMQAERNDAANRALITFAYNIASTGLYLRPLSKERPLSAGAALSHGRTSAGCRAEPCRCRLRHLTDCALA
;
A
#
# COMPACT_ATOMS: atom_id res chain seq x y z
N MET A 1 16.55 13.53 14.53
CA MET A 1 15.62 12.49 14.10
C MET A 1 16.47 11.33 13.61
N ASP A 2 16.49 10.27 14.35
CA ASP A 2 17.28 9.07 14.03
C ASP A 2 16.31 7.95 13.67
N ILE A 3 16.09 7.78 12.35
CA ILE A 3 15.09 6.85 11.86
C ILE A 3 15.70 5.47 11.68
N THR A 4 15.17 4.51 12.41
CA THR A 4 15.48 3.09 12.26
C THR A 4 14.40 2.37 11.46
N TYR A 5 14.81 1.36 10.68
CA TYR A 5 13.92 0.55 9.84
C TYR A 5 14.08 -0.90 10.24
N ARG A 6 13.00 -1.54 10.66
CA ARG A 6 12.99 -2.96 11.04
C ARG A 6 11.78 -3.70 10.51
N PRO A 7 11.83 -5.05 10.44
CA PRO A 7 10.63 -5.84 10.23
C PRO A 7 9.57 -5.54 11.29
N ALA A 8 8.30 -5.59 10.89
CA ALA A 8 7.19 -5.38 11.79
C ALA A 8 6.96 -6.61 12.68
N ASN A 9 6.59 -6.37 13.93
CA ASN A 9 6.11 -7.38 14.87
C ASN A 9 4.59 -7.29 15.03
N PRO A 10 3.91 -8.31 15.60
CA PRO A 10 2.46 -8.27 15.83
C PRO A 10 2.00 -7.06 16.66
N GLU A 11 2.81 -6.63 17.62
CA GLU A 11 2.54 -5.50 18.51
C GLU A 11 2.55 -4.14 17.79
N ASP A 12 3.25 -4.04 16.67
CA ASP A 12 3.35 -2.81 15.87
C ASP A 12 2.07 -2.52 15.08
N LEU A 13 1.27 -3.55 14.80
CA LEU A 13 0.20 -3.46 13.81
C LEU A 13 -0.89 -2.46 14.18
N GLU A 14 -1.23 -2.33 15.45
CA GLU A 14 -2.22 -1.35 15.88
C GLU A 14 -1.74 0.10 15.66
N GLU A 15 -0.49 0.37 15.98
CA GLU A 15 0.07 1.71 15.78
C GLU A 15 0.30 2.00 14.29
N ALA A 16 0.74 1.02 13.51
CA ALA A 16 0.87 1.14 12.07
C ALA A 16 -0.49 1.51 11.41
N GLU A 17 -1.58 0.86 11.80
CA GLU A 17 -2.91 1.17 11.30
C GLU A 17 -3.42 2.54 11.77
N ARG A 18 -3.03 3.02 12.97
CA ARG A 18 -3.30 4.40 13.39
C ARG A 18 -2.56 5.40 12.50
N VAL A 19 -1.31 5.13 12.14
CA VAL A 19 -0.55 5.96 11.18
C VAL A 19 -1.25 5.98 9.82
N ALA A 20 -1.77 4.84 9.34
CA ALA A 20 -2.54 4.76 8.09
C ALA A 20 -3.80 5.64 8.15
N GLN A 21 -4.55 5.53 9.23
CA GLN A 21 -5.77 6.32 9.42
C GLN A 21 -5.49 7.82 9.48
N GLN A 22 -4.49 8.23 10.27
CA GLN A 22 -4.10 9.63 10.40
C GLN A 22 -3.66 10.22 9.04
N SER A 23 -2.74 9.52 8.35
CA SER A 23 -2.21 9.97 7.07
C SER A 23 -3.26 9.97 5.96
N GLY A 24 -4.11 8.94 5.93
CA GLY A 24 -5.23 8.84 4.99
C GLY A 24 -6.27 9.93 5.20
N ASN A 25 -6.60 10.24 6.47
CA ASN A 25 -7.52 11.31 6.81
C ASN A 25 -6.95 12.69 6.49
N ALA A 26 -5.67 12.94 6.79
CA ALA A 26 -5.00 14.18 6.42
C ALA A 26 -5.04 14.41 4.90
N LEU A 27 -4.77 13.36 4.11
CA LEU A 27 -4.85 13.43 2.66
C LEU A 27 -6.28 13.73 2.16
N ARG A 28 -7.30 13.07 2.73
CA ARG A 28 -8.71 13.32 2.37
C ARG A 28 -9.11 14.76 2.65
N VAL A 29 -8.80 15.26 3.84
CA VAL A 29 -9.11 16.63 4.23
C VAL A 29 -8.42 17.65 3.33
N ALA A 30 -7.14 17.44 3.01
CA ALA A 30 -6.39 18.31 2.09
C ALA A 30 -7.02 18.41 0.69
N HIS A 31 -7.83 17.42 0.30
CA HIS A 31 -8.54 17.37 -0.98
C HIS A 31 -10.06 17.61 -0.84
N GLY A 32 -10.49 18.27 0.23
CA GLY A 32 -11.90 18.65 0.46
C GLY A 32 -12.83 17.50 0.88
N GLY A 33 -12.29 16.34 1.21
CA GLY A 33 -13.05 15.20 1.71
C GLY A 33 -13.24 15.24 3.25
N GLN A 34 -14.05 14.30 3.75
CA GLN A 34 -14.26 14.12 5.19
C GLN A 34 -13.35 13.00 5.73
N PRO A 35 -12.89 13.10 6.98
CA PRO A 35 -12.20 12.00 7.64
C PRO A 35 -13.07 10.74 7.68
N SER A 36 -12.46 9.58 7.52
CA SER A 36 -13.16 8.30 7.73
C SER A 36 -13.34 8.05 9.23
N PRO A 37 -14.55 7.77 9.72
CA PRO A 37 -14.79 7.40 11.09
C PRO A 37 -14.46 5.93 11.39
N ALA A 38 -14.18 5.13 10.34
CA ALA A 38 -13.92 3.70 10.51
C ALA A 38 -12.69 3.48 11.40
N PRO A 39 -12.78 2.61 12.41
CA PRO A 39 -11.65 2.27 13.26
C PRO A 39 -10.58 1.54 12.43
N PRO A 40 -9.31 1.64 12.83
CA PRO A 40 -8.24 0.84 12.24
C PRO A 40 -8.53 -0.66 12.38
N SER A 41 -8.20 -1.43 11.35
CA SER A 41 -8.35 -2.88 11.37
C SER A 41 -7.00 -3.57 11.13
N THR A 42 -6.58 -4.40 12.07
CA THR A 42 -5.34 -5.18 11.97
C THR A 42 -5.52 -6.56 11.33
N ALA A 43 -6.73 -6.91 10.89
CA ALA A 43 -7.01 -8.25 10.36
C ALA A 43 -6.13 -8.60 9.13
N PHE A 44 -6.07 -7.70 8.16
CA PHE A 44 -5.28 -7.93 6.95
C PHE A 44 -3.77 -7.94 7.22
N PRO A 45 -3.17 -6.95 7.93
CA PRO A 45 -1.75 -7.02 8.30
C PRO A 45 -1.40 -8.25 9.14
N LYS A 46 -2.24 -8.68 10.06
CA LYS A 46 -2.02 -9.92 10.83
C LYS A 46 -1.97 -11.15 9.92
N PHE A 47 -2.88 -11.24 8.96
CA PHE A 47 -2.86 -12.31 7.96
C PHE A 47 -1.56 -12.29 7.15
N CYS A 48 -1.14 -11.13 6.66
CA CYS A 48 0.11 -10.99 5.89
C CYS A 48 1.33 -11.37 6.74
N LEU A 49 1.40 -10.88 7.98
CA LEU A 49 2.52 -11.16 8.89
C LEU A 49 2.65 -12.65 9.21
N ALA A 50 1.52 -13.33 9.44
CA ALA A 50 1.50 -14.76 9.70
C ALA A 50 1.92 -15.59 8.49
N ARG A 51 1.67 -15.11 7.27
CA ARG A 51 1.97 -15.81 6.02
C ARG A 51 3.39 -15.58 5.54
N ASP A 52 3.84 -14.32 5.54
CA ASP A 52 5.18 -13.91 5.12
C ASP A 52 5.55 -12.56 5.76
N PRO A 53 6.30 -12.58 6.87
CA PRO A 53 6.70 -11.37 7.57
C PRO A 53 7.69 -10.51 6.78
N SER A 54 8.31 -11.03 5.73
CA SER A 54 9.38 -10.31 5.02
C SER A 54 8.90 -9.06 4.26
N GLY A 55 7.58 -8.96 4.04
CA GLY A 55 6.96 -7.81 3.36
C GLY A 55 6.50 -6.68 4.29
N LEU A 56 6.62 -6.84 5.62
CA LEU A 56 6.10 -5.88 6.58
C LEU A 56 7.25 -5.17 7.31
N TRP A 57 7.31 -3.85 7.15
CA TRP A 57 8.37 -3.01 7.67
C TRP A 57 7.83 -1.78 8.38
N VAL A 58 8.45 -1.39 9.49
CA VAL A 58 8.18 -0.15 10.21
C VAL A 58 9.39 0.77 10.22
N ALA A 59 9.13 2.07 10.27
CA ALA A 59 10.11 3.13 10.50
C ALA A 59 9.82 3.75 11.86
N GLU A 60 10.84 3.85 12.71
CA GLU A 60 10.75 4.36 14.07
C GLU A 60 11.67 5.57 14.27
N ASP A 61 11.20 6.54 15.05
CA ASP A 61 12.01 7.59 15.67
C ASP A 61 11.99 7.36 17.18
N GLY A 62 13.10 6.85 17.72
CA GLY A 62 13.11 6.29 19.07
C GLY A 62 12.17 5.10 19.20
N ASN A 63 11.15 5.23 20.07
CA ASN A 63 10.14 4.17 20.29
C ASN A 63 8.81 4.46 19.61
N THR A 64 8.77 5.41 18.67
CA THR A 64 7.54 5.84 18.02
C THR A 64 7.53 5.42 16.57
N ILE A 65 6.52 4.66 16.13
CA ILE A 65 6.32 4.34 14.72
C ILE A 65 5.89 5.60 13.98
N VAL A 66 6.72 6.03 13.04
CA VAL A 66 6.49 7.22 12.19
C VAL A 66 6.09 6.88 10.77
N GLY A 67 6.21 5.62 10.39
CA GLY A 67 5.77 5.13 9.08
C GLY A 67 5.85 3.61 8.98
N PHE A 68 5.19 3.06 7.98
CA PHE A 68 5.25 1.63 7.69
C PHE A 68 4.99 1.35 6.20
N GLY A 69 5.44 0.17 5.76
CA GLY A 69 5.17 -0.38 4.45
C GLY A 69 4.77 -1.84 4.55
N PHE A 70 3.62 -2.21 3.95
CA PHE A 70 3.13 -3.58 3.92
C PHE A 70 2.93 -4.04 2.49
N SER A 71 3.66 -5.08 2.13
CA SER A 71 3.51 -5.80 0.88
C SER A 71 3.23 -7.27 1.13
N TRP A 72 2.70 -7.94 0.13
CA TRP A 72 2.47 -9.38 0.17
C TRP A 72 2.77 -10.02 -1.19
N MET A 73 3.06 -11.31 -1.15
CA MET A 73 3.31 -12.13 -2.33
C MET A 73 2.23 -13.19 -2.48
N SER A 74 1.83 -13.44 -3.73
CA SER A 74 1.10 -14.64 -4.12
C SER A 74 1.73 -15.17 -5.39
N GLU A 75 2.37 -16.35 -5.31
CA GLU A 75 3.17 -16.92 -6.38
C GLU A 75 4.24 -15.92 -6.88
N LYS A 76 4.13 -15.47 -8.12
CA LYS A 76 5.01 -14.48 -8.75
C LYS A 76 4.42 -13.06 -8.82
N PHE A 77 3.34 -12.81 -8.08
CA PHE A 77 2.68 -11.51 -8.01
C PHE A 77 2.96 -10.84 -6.67
N TRP A 78 3.63 -9.69 -6.70
CA TRP A 78 3.88 -8.85 -5.53
C TRP A 78 2.93 -7.65 -5.53
N CYS A 79 2.37 -7.33 -4.36
CA CYS A 79 1.48 -6.20 -4.19
C CYS A 79 1.87 -5.36 -2.97
N LEU A 80 2.10 -4.06 -3.19
CA LEU A 80 2.21 -3.08 -2.12
C LEU A 80 0.79 -2.71 -1.67
N SER A 81 0.40 -3.17 -0.48
CA SER A 81 -0.93 -2.92 0.06
C SER A 81 -1.05 -1.58 0.73
N GLN A 82 -0.03 -1.22 1.52
CA GLN A 82 -0.03 -0.01 2.33
C GLN A 82 1.39 0.57 2.39
N LEU A 83 1.47 1.89 2.29
CA LEU A 83 2.68 2.66 2.55
C LEU A 83 2.26 4.02 3.08
N PHE A 84 2.46 4.23 4.37
CA PHE A 84 2.08 5.46 5.05
C PHE A 84 3.21 5.98 5.91
N VAL A 85 3.29 7.30 5.99
CA VAL A 85 4.24 8.03 6.84
C VAL A 85 3.45 9.13 7.54
N ARG A 86 3.66 9.32 8.83
CA ARG A 86 2.99 10.37 9.60
C ARG A 86 3.15 11.72 8.92
N PRO A 87 2.08 12.54 8.82
CA PRO A 87 2.11 13.81 8.09
C PRO A 87 3.29 14.71 8.49
N GLU A 88 3.59 14.81 9.77
CA GLU A 88 4.66 15.63 10.35
C GLU A 88 6.08 15.13 10.04
N THR A 89 6.21 13.90 9.56
CA THR A 89 7.51 13.30 9.23
C THR A 89 7.69 13.03 7.73
N GLN A 90 6.72 13.41 6.91
CA GLN A 90 6.80 13.28 5.46
C GLN A 90 7.93 14.14 4.85
N ALA A 91 8.22 13.92 3.57
CA ALA A 91 9.27 14.62 2.80
C ALA A 91 10.72 14.44 3.31
N LYS A 92 10.96 13.50 4.24
CA LYS A 92 12.29 13.17 4.81
C LYS A 92 12.88 11.86 4.25
N GLY A 93 12.35 11.33 3.16
CA GLY A 93 12.83 10.08 2.53
C GLY A 93 12.33 8.80 3.16
N ILE A 94 11.56 8.86 4.27
CA ILE A 94 11.07 7.68 5.01
C ILE A 94 10.25 6.75 4.12
N GLY A 95 9.31 7.30 3.33
CA GLY A 95 8.49 6.51 2.41
C GLY A 95 9.32 5.81 1.33
N GLN A 96 10.38 6.45 0.84
CA GLN A 96 11.27 5.85 -0.15
C GLN A 96 12.06 4.68 0.45
N ALA A 97 12.57 4.84 1.66
CA ALA A 97 13.29 3.77 2.36
C ALA A 97 12.38 2.58 2.68
N LEU A 98 11.15 2.82 3.15
CA LEU A 98 10.15 1.77 3.38
C LEU A 98 9.78 1.03 2.09
N LEU A 99 9.57 1.76 0.99
CA LEU A 99 9.31 1.15 -0.32
C LEU A 99 10.47 0.24 -0.76
N ALA A 100 11.70 0.69 -0.60
CA ALA A 100 12.87 -0.12 -0.91
C ALA A 100 12.92 -1.41 -0.07
N LYS A 101 12.57 -1.33 1.23
CA LYS A 101 12.48 -2.51 2.11
C LYS A 101 11.41 -3.50 1.67
N THR A 102 10.22 -3.03 1.31
CA THR A 102 9.15 -3.92 0.82
C THR A 102 9.46 -4.51 -0.54
N LEU A 103 10.14 -3.78 -1.43
CA LEU A 103 10.58 -4.29 -2.74
C LEU A 103 11.60 -5.44 -2.63
N MET A 104 12.40 -5.51 -1.55
CA MET A 104 13.27 -6.65 -1.32
C MET A 104 12.53 -7.98 -1.26
N GLN A 105 11.25 -8.00 -0.81
CA GLN A 105 10.41 -9.21 -0.86
C GLN A 105 10.15 -9.62 -2.32
N ALA A 106 9.81 -8.65 -3.20
CA ALA A 106 9.59 -8.92 -4.61
C ALA A 106 10.85 -9.48 -5.31
N GLU A 107 12.01 -8.92 -4.98
CA GLU A 107 13.30 -9.33 -5.55
C GLU A 107 13.69 -10.74 -5.08
N ARG A 108 13.62 -11.02 -3.77
CA ARG A 108 13.94 -12.33 -3.21
C ARG A 108 13.08 -13.46 -3.75
N ASN A 109 11.82 -13.16 -4.09
CA ASN A 109 10.88 -14.13 -4.61
C ASN A 109 10.77 -14.12 -6.14
N ASP A 110 11.61 -13.37 -6.82
CA ASP A 110 11.62 -13.23 -8.29
C ASP A 110 10.19 -12.91 -8.83
N ALA A 111 9.59 -11.85 -8.29
CA ALA A 111 8.24 -11.43 -8.66
C ALA A 111 8.19 -11.03 -10.14
N ALA A 112 7.37 -11.74 -10.92
CA ALA A 112 7.16 -11.44 -12.34
C ALA A 112 6.30 -10.21 -12.55
N ASN A 113 5.33 -9.99 -11.64
CA ASN A 113 4.41 -8.86 -11.68
C ASN A 113 4.44 -8.11 -10.35
N ARG A 114 4.40 -6.77 -10.45
CA ARG A 114 4.36 -5.88 -9.29
C ARG A 114 3.17 -4.94 -9.44
N ALA A 115 2.39 -4.77 -8.39
CA ALA A 115 1.24 -3.89 -8.37
C ALA A 115 1.18 -3.06 -7.09
N LEU A 116 0.48 -1.95 -7.15
CA LEU A 116 0.10 -1.14 -6.00
C LEU A 116 -1.23 -0.42 -6.28
N ILE A 117 -1.87 0.02 -5.22
CA ILE A 117 -3.09 0.82 -5.29
C ILE A 117 -2.81 2.15 -4.60
N THR A 118 -3.12 3.26 -5.26
CA THR A 118 -3.03 4.59 -4.67
C THR A 118 -4.19 5.47 -5.13
N PHE A 119 -4.46 6.55 -4.40
CA PHE A 119 -5.45 7.52 -4.82
C PHE A 119 -4.91 8.36 -5.99
N ALA A 120 -5.72 8.58 -7.02
CA ALA A 120 -5.31 9.34 -8.22
C ALA A 120 -4.85 10.78 -7.90
N TYR A 121 -5.37 11.36 -6.83
CA TYR A 121 -5.01 12.70 -6.36
C TYR A 121 -3.77 12.72 -5.46
N ASN A 122 -3.19 11.57 -5.11
CA ASN A 122 -1.97 11.48 -4.29
C ASN A 122 -0.71 11.61 -5.16
N ILE A 123 -0.42 12.83 -5.60
CA ILE A 123 0.71 13.14 -6.50
C ILE A 123 2.05 12.76 -5.85
N ALA A 124 2.19 12.98 -4.54
CA ALA A 124 3.43 12.67 -3.82
C ALA A 124 3.75 11.15 -3.87
N SER A 125 2.74 10.32 -3.61
CA SER A 125 2.90 8.86 -3.70
C SER A 125 3.13 8.39 -5.14
N THR A 126 2.44 8.98 -6.12
CA THR A 126 2.65 8.66 -7.53
C THR A 126 4.09 8.94 -7.95
N GLY A 127 4.65 10.10 -7.58
CA GLY A 127 6.05 10.44 -7.83
C GLY A 127 7.04 9.51 -7.13
N LEU A 128 6.70 9.05 -5.92
CA LEU A 128 7.49 8.08 -5.17
C LEU A 128 7.56 6.72 -5.90
N TYR A 129 6.44 6.24 -6.42
CA TYR A 129 6.34 4.93 -7.05
C TYR A 129 6.95 4.88 -8.45
N LEU A 130 6.89 5.96 -9.21
CA LEU A 130 7.46 6.00 -10.56
C LEU A 130 8.99 5.97 -10.60
N ARG A 131 9.69 6.45 -9.57
CA ARG A 131 11.16 6.52 -9.54
C ARG A 131 11.87 5.17 -9.49
N PRO A 132 11.56 4.22 -8.58
CA PRO A 132 12.25 2.94 -8.51
C PRO A 132 11.82 1.94 -9.58
N LEU A 133 10.68 2.19 -10.23
CA LEU A 133 10.04 1.24 -11.14
C LEU A 133 10.39 1.49 -12.60
N SER A 134 10.98 2.66 -12.91
CA SER A 134 11.46 3.01 -14.25
C SER A 134 12.78 2.33 -14.61
N LYS A 135 13.46 1.68 -13.66
CA LYS A 135 14.82 1.17 -13.92
C LYS A 135 14.90 -0.25 -14.46
N GLU A 136 13.94 -1.15 -14.20
CA GLU A 136 14.10 -2.54 -14.64
C GLU A 136 12.86 -3.34 -15.08
N ARG A 137 11.62 -2.94 -14.76
CA ARG A 137 10.38 -3.59 -15.29
C ARG A 137 9.16 -2.66 -15.17
N PRO A 138 8.30 -2.55 -16.21
CA PRO A 138 7.13 -1.69 -16.15
C PRO A 138 6.09 -2.21 -15.14
N LEU A 139 5.53 -1.29 -14.34
CA LEU A 139 4.37 -1.56 -13.50
C LEU A 139 3.08 -1.62 -14.34
N SER A 140 2.21 -2.55 -13.99
CA SER A 140 0.81 -2.45 -14.34
C SER A 140 0.10 -1.52 -13.35
N ALA A 141 -0.13 -0.29 -13.73
CA ALA A 141 -0.90 0.65 -12.91
C ALA A 141 -2.38 0.36 -13.10
N GLY A 142 -3.00 -0.28 -12.11
CA GLY A 142 -4.45 -0.38 -11.99
C GLY A 142 -4.98 0.84 -11.25
N ALA A 143 -5.48 1.84 -11.99
CA ALA A 143 -6.23 2.93 -11.38
C ALA A 143 -7.68 2.49 -11.18
N ALA A 144 -8.10 2.26 -9.94
CA ALA A 144 -9.51 2.09 -9.62
C ALA A 144 -10.18 3.48 -9.63
N LEU A 145 -10.75 3.85 -10.78
CA LEU A 145 -11.62 5.03 -10.91
C LEU A 145 -13.02 4.66 -10.40
N SER A 146 -13.34 5.04 -9.18
CA SER A 146 -14.72 5.12 -8.73
C SER A 146 -15.19 6.56 -8.86
N HIS A 147 -15.81 6.91 -9.97
CA HIS A 147 -16.78 8.00 -10.06
C HIS A 147 -17.75 7.72 -11.19
N GLY A 148 -19.02 7.53 -10.79
CA GLY A 148 -20.11 7.51 -11.72
C GLY A 148 -20.27 8.84 -12.45
N ARG A 149 -20.32 8.73 -13.76
CA ARG A 149 -21.26 9.47 -14.61
C ARG A 149 -21.40 8.74 -15.94
N THR A 150 -22.60 8.30 -16.18
CA THR A 150 -23.08 7.74 -17.43
C THR A 150 -23.01 8.76 -18.55
N SER A 151 -22.38 8.40 -19.67
CA SER A 151 -22.83 8.83 -21.00
C SER A 151 -22.29 7.88 -22.05
N ALA A 152 -23.25 7.25 -22.69
CA ALA A 152 -23.37 6.71 -24.05
C ALA A 152 -22.10 6.42 -24.89
N GLY A 153 -21.99 5.16 -25.29
CA GLY A 153 -21.61 4.76 -26.64
C GLY A 153 -20.14 4.48 -26.90
N CYS A 154 -19.68 3.29 -26.52
CA CYS A 154 -18.67 2.60 -27.33
C CYS A 154 -18.83 1.09 -27.15
N ARG A 155 -19.11 0.39 -28.25
CA ARG A 155 -19.08 -1.08 -28.29
C ARG A 155 -17.62 -1.53 -28.26
N ALA A 156 -17.24 -2.26 -27.22
CA ALA A 156 -16.02 -3.03 -27.19
C ALA A 156 -16.38 -4.43 -26.68
N GLU A 157 -15.98 -5.44 -27.44
CA GLU A 157 -16.21 -6.84 -27.14
C GLU A 157 -15.53 -7.29 -25.84
N PRO A 158 -16.09 -8.26 -25.10
CA PRO A 158 -15.60 -8.65 -23.80
C PRO A 158 -14.37 -9.54 -23.90
N CYS A 159 -13.23 -9.04 -23.47
CA CYS A 159 -12.10 -9.87 -23.14
C CYS A 159 -12.47 -10.74 -21.91
N ARG A 160 -12.64 -12.04 -22.11
CA ARG A 160 -12.97 -13.02 -21.07
C ARG A 160 -11.77 -13.24 -20.18
N CYS A 161 -11.62 -12.44 -19.13
CA CYS A 161 -10.75 -12.80 -18.00
C CYS A 161 -11.61 -13.51 -16.95
N ARG A 162 -11.42 -14.82 -16.79
CA ARG A 162 -12.08 -15.62 -15.75
C ARG A 162 -11.50 -15.25 -14.40
N LEU A 163 -12.11 -14.28 -13.71
CA LEU A 163 -12.00 -14.10 -12.28
C LEU A 163 -12.96 -15.07 -11.59
N ARG A 164 -12.52 -16.31 -11.37
CA ARG A 164 -13.14 -17.20 -10.38
C ARG A 164 -12.22 -17.20 -9.15
N HIS A 165 -12.83 -17.00 -7.98
CA HIS A 165 -12.29 -17.06 -6.62
C HIS A 165 -11.69 -15.77 -6.03
N LEU A 166 -12.56 -14.76 -5.76
CA LEU A 166 -12.27 -13.75 -4.74
C LEU A 166 -13.50 -13.41 -3.85
N THR A 167 -14.56 -14.23 -3.87
CA THR A 167 -15.78 -13.95 -3.10
C THR A 167 -16.03 -14.86 -1.90
N ASP A 168 -15.17 -15.86 -1.64
CA ASP A 168 -15.43 -16.85 -0.57
C ASP A 168 -14.61 -16.68 0.71
N CYS A 169 -13.98 -15.53 0.94
CA CYS A 169 -13.19 -15.30 2.16
C CYS A 169 -13.77 -14.21 3.09
N ALA A 170 -15.05 -13.86 2.97
CA ALA A 170 -15.67 -12.79 3.77
C ALA A 170 -16.75 -13.27 4.76
N LEU A 171 -16.94 -14.58 4.98
CA LEU A 171 -17.89 -15.11 5.98
C LEU A 171 -17.40 -16.45 6.53
N ALA A 172 -16.53 -16.41 7.52
CA ALA A 172 -16.42 -17.40 8.59
C ALA A 172 -15.63 -16.79 9.77
#